data_4eb6d4a641bf515bc445fcc2a9a57695
#
_entry.id   4eb6d4a641bf515bc445fcc2a9a57695
#
_cell.length_a   1.000
_cell.length_b   1.000
_cell.length_c   1.000
_cell.angle_alpha   90.00
_cell.angle_beta   90.00
_cell.angle_gamma   90.00
#
_symmetry.space_group_name_H-M   'P 1'
#
loop_
_entity.id
_entity.type
_entity.pdbx_description
1 polymer ?
#
loop_
_entity_poly.entity_id
_entity_poly.type
_entity_poly.pdbx_seq_one_letter_code
_entity_poly.pdbx_strand_id
1 'polypeptide(L)'
;MKKTMKSFVLVTLLGFLGKGIGLYRSILLAKQFGSSKETDAFIIALTGVLLLSSLLTSSMNNIVVMTISKEDDKNKRIEIVNNILNITLLVSFLLIVSMFFLSPIFISILSSGFEGEQFKLTNTMFRMGIPALMFYSAQGIFRGFLNHEGVFVDFGLLPFAQNIPVIIYLLFFSTKFGITGLMVSQVIGISMQMIIQIPLLRKTGYKYYWFLDKKAKYLKSAAVLLVPILVGVIINDLNSIVDKSVASFLDYGSITVLDYAYRLNAIFLDGLISPIGLILLPLLAASYNKKQYEKFIDTYEKTFELMCLVVIPISFVLVFYSHEIVTIFYGRGAFDIDSINRTSNALKLYSIGLLPMAGKLVYSKIFYSTNDTKTSMIDGIITLLMNLILNVIFVKNYHYKGLALATTITNWVTFIRLSIIINKKVKIIFSEYLKKIGSHLQVFAVSAIVLLISKFIFNKFIEFYNLNLLAKLFNFILVMLISAFIFFALVYLIQRDKIKSLYRMIRNNKT
;
A
#
# COMPACT_ATOMS: atom_id res chain seq x y z
N MET A 1 27.16 12.65 2.29
CA MET A 1 26.75 11.32 2.75
C MET A 1 26.11 11.28 4.15
N LYS A 2 26.75 11.70 5.25
CA LYS A 2 26.17 11.62 6.61
C LYS A 2 24.82 12.36 6.78
N LYS A 3 24.62 13.52 6.13
CA LYS A 3 23.39 14.33 6.21
C LYS A 3 22.23 13.64 5.48
N THR A 4 22.52 13.04 4.33
CA THR A 4 21.54 12.28 3.52
C THR A 4 21.09 11.00 4.22
N MET A 5 22.00 10.31 4.91
CA MET A 5 21.70 9.10 5.65
C MET A 5 20.84 9.38 6.90
N LYS A 6 21.11 10.50 7.62
CA LYS A 6 20.23 10.93 8.74
C LYS A 6 18.82 11.28 8.26
N SER A 7 18.70 11.99 7.14
CA SER A 7 17.39 12.32 6.55
C SER A 7 16.64 11.06 6.11
N PHE A 8 17.33 10.08 5.52
CA PHE A 8 16.72 8.81 5.12
C PHE A 8 16.18 8.01 6.32
N VAL A 9 16.97 7.88 7.39
CA VAL A 9 16.53 7.18 8.63
C VAL A 9 15.33 7.90 9.24
N LEU A 10 15.37 9.23 9.32
CA LEU A 10 14.25 10.03 9.84
C LEU A 10 12.97 9.83 9.01
N VAL A 11 13.06 9.90 7.69
CA VAL A 11 11.92 9.71 6.77
C VAL A 11 11.34 8.29 6.92
N THR A 12 12.19 7.28 7.05
CA THR A 12 11.76 5.90 7.24
C THR A 12 11.03 5.71 8.58
N LEU A 13 11.57 6.27 9.68
CA LEU A 13 10.94 6.22 11.00
C LEU A 13 9.60 6.95 11.01
N LEU A 14 9.56 8.17 10.47
CA LEU A 14 8.32 8.95 10.35
C LEU A 14 7.29 8.23 9.47
N GLY A 15 7.71 7.61 8.37
CA GLY A 15 6.85 6.81 7.50
C GLY A 15 6.23 5.63 8.23
N PHE A 16 7.02 4.93 9.07
CA PHE A 16 6.53 3.82 9.88
C PHE A 16 5.54 4.28 10.95
N LEU A 17 5.86 5.35 11.68
CA LEU A 17 4.96 5.97 12.66
C LEU A 17 3.67 6.48 11.98
N GLY A 18 3.78 7.04 10.78
CA GLY A 18 2.64 7.50 9.98
C GLY A 18 1.68 6.37 9.63
N LYS A 19 2.19 5.15 9.37
CA LYS A 19 1.35 3.94 9.17
C LYS A 19 0.64 3.53 10.46
N GLY A 20 1.32 3.63 11.60
CA GLY A 20 0.70 3.40 12.92
C GLY A 20 -0.48 4.35 13.18
N ILE A 21 -0.33 5.62 12.84
CA ILE A 21 -1.43 6.61 12.94
C ILE A 21 -2.56 6.27 11.97
N GLY A 22 -2.27 5.84 10.74
CA GLY A 22 -3.27 5.38 9.78
C GLY A 22 -4.03 4.14 10.27
N LEU A 23 -3.35 3.21 10.93
CA LEU A 23 -3.99 2.06 11.58
C LEU A 23 -4.89 2.52 12.74
N TYR A 24 -4.41 3.41 13.60
CA TYR A 24 -5.20 3.96 14.70
C TYR A 24 -6.48 4.66 14.21
N ARG A 25 -6.39 5.43 13.12
CA ARG A 25 -7.57 5.99 12.45
C ARG A 25 -8.55 4.88 12.03
N SER A 26 -8.06 3.78 11.43
CA SER A 26 -8.91 2.67 10.99
C SER A 26 -9.57 1.96 12.17
N ILE A 27 -8.89 1.85 13.31
CA ILE A 27 -9.43 1.33 14.57
C ILE A 27 -10.58 2.20 15.09
N LEU A 28 -10.40 3.52 15.06
CA LEU A 28 -11.46 4.45 15.48
C LEU A 28 -12.65 4.42 14.52
N LEU A 29 -12.41 4.30 13.21
CA LEU A 29 -13.47 4.18 12.22
C LEU A 29 -14.29 2.91 12.44
N ALA A 30 -13.62 1.77 12.66
CA ALA A 30 -14.29 0.50 13.00
C ALA A 30 -15.11 0.62 14.29
N LYS A 31 -14.54 1.26 15.32
CA LYS A 31 -15.24 1.47 16.61
C LYS A 31 -16.52 2.29 16.46
N GLN A 32 -16.51 3.34 15.63
CA GLN A 32 -17.65 4.28 15.51
C GLN A 32 -18.72 3.78 14.54
N PHE A 33 -18.33 3.17 13.42
CA PHE A 33 -19.24 2.89 12.31
C PHE A 33 -19.35 1.40 11.96
N GLY A 34 -18.49 0.52 12.50
CA GLY A 34 -18.51 -0.91 12.24
C GLY A 34 -18.34 -1.29 10.77
N SER A 35 -18.90 -2.43 10.39
CA SER A 35 -19.04 -2.87 8.98
C SER A 35 -20.49 -2.67 8.50
N SER A 36 -20.86 -1.42 8.30
CA SER A 36 -22.22 -0.99 7.97
C SER A 36 -22.36 -0.57 6.50
N LYS A 37 -23.60 -0.37 6.04
CA LYS A 37 -23.90 0.21 4.72
C LYS A 37 -23.24 1.57 4.52
N GLU A 38 -23.21 2.37 5.58
CA GLU A 38 -22.60 3.70 5.58
C GLU A 38 -21.08 3.62 5.42
N THR A 39 -20.44 2.65 6.10
CA THR A 39 -18.99 2.45 5.98
C THR A 39 -18.61 1.96 4.57
N ASP A 40 -19.38 1.05 3.98
CA ASP A 40 -19.19 0.62 2.60
C ASP A 40 -19.34 1.80 1.63
N ALA A 41 -20.37 2.62 1.80
CA ALA A 41 -20.60 3.83 1.00
C ALA A 41 -19.43 4.82 1.10
N PHE A 42 -18.91 5.04 2.32
CA PHE A 42 -17.73 5.88 2.55
C PHE A 42 -16.48 5.33 1.86
N ILE A 43 -16.20 4.02 1.97
CA ILE A 43 -15.03 3.39 1.36
C ILE A 43 -15.08 3.49 -0.16
N ILE A 44 -16.25 3.28 -0.79
CA ILE A 44 -16.41 3.44 -2.24
C ILE A 44 -16.21 4.91 -2.64
N ALA A 45 -16.89 5.84 -1.98
CA ALA A 45 -16.74 7.27 -2.28
C ALA A 45 -15.29 7.74 -2.16
N LEU A 46 -14.62 7.34 -1.07
CA LEU A 46 -13.20 7.64 -0.86
C LEU A 46 -12.32 6.99 -1.93
N THR A 47 -12.61 5.75 -2.34
CA THR A 47 -11.88 5.05 -3.41
C THR A 47 -11.98 5.82 -4.72
N GLY A 48 -13.16 6.33 -5.08
CA GLY A 48 -13.35 7.16 -6.27
C GLY A 48 -12.55 8.46 -6.22
N VAL A 49 -12.55 9.14 -5.07
CA VAL A 49 -11.74 10.36 -4.85
C VAL A 49 -10.25 10.04 -4.97
N LEU A 50 -9.77 8.97 -4.32
CA LEU A 50 -8.36 8.58 -4.34
C LEU A 50 -7.90 8.15 -5.73
N LEU A 51 -8.73 7.45 -6.52
CA LEU A 51 -8.42 7.09 -7.90
C LEU A 51 -8.12 8.34 -8.75
N LEU A 52 -9.03 9.31 -8.76
CA LEU A 52 -8.84 10.55 -9.51
C LEU A 52 -7.63 11.35 -8.98
N SER A 53 -7.40 11.29 -7.68
CA SER A 53 -6.29 12.00 -7.03
C SER A 53 -4.93 11.37 -7.33
N SER A 54 -4.84 10.02 -7.38
CA SER A 54 -3.59 9.30 -7.67
C SER A 54 -3.08 9.62 -9.07
N LEU A 55 -4.00 9.76 -10.04
CA LEU A 55 -3.71 10.17 -11.40
C LEU A 55 -3.03 11.56 -11.44
N LEU A 56 -3.54 12.50 -10.66
CA LEU A 56 -3.00 13.85 -10.63
C LEU A 56 -1.69 13.93 -9.83
N THR A 57 -1.68 13.39 -8.59
CA THR A 57 -0.54 13.55 -7.67
C THR A 57 0.73 12.88 -8.20
N SER A 58 0.62 11.59 -8.58
CA SER A 58 1.79 10.82 -9.04
C SER A 58 2.33 11.34 -10.36
N SER A 59 1.44 11.72 -11.28
CA SER A 59 1.83 12.25 -12.58
C SER A 59 2.49 13.62 -12.45
N MET A 60 1.93 14.52 -11.64
CA MET A 60 2.46 15.86 -11.47
C MET A 60 3.83 15.85 -10.77
N ASN A 61 4.03 15.01 -9.76
CA ASN A 61 5.35 14.85 -9.13
C ASN A 61 6.42 14.48 -10.16
N ASN A 62 6.17 13.47 -10.99
CA ASN A 62 7.12 13.00 -11.98
C ASN A 62 7.36 14.05 -13.08
N ILE A 63 6.30 14.70 -13.58
CA ILE A 63 6.40 15.74 -14.62
C ILE A 63 7.23 16.93 -14.12
N VAL A 64 6.98 17.40 -12.90
CA VAL A 64 7.72 18.51 -12.32
C VAL A 64 9.20 18.16 -12.25
N VAL A 65 9.58 17.02 -11.63
CA VAL A 65 10.97 16.59 -11.52
C VAL A 65 11.64 16.52 -12.89
N MET A 66 11.00 15.87 -13.88
CA MET A 66 11.58 15.68 -15.21
C MET A 66 11.70 16.99 -16.01
N THR A 67 10.80 17.95 -15.76
CA THR A 67 10.79 19.23 -16.48
C THR A 67 11.85 20.17 -15.93
N ILE A 68 11.90 20.35 -14.59
CA ILE A 68 12.82 21.29 -13.96
C ILE A 68 14.26 20.78 -13.88
N SER A 69 14.47 19.45 -13.99
CA SER A 69 15.85 18.88 -14.04
C SER A 69 16.65 19.28 -15.28
N LYS A 70 16.01 19.87 -16.29
CA LYS A 70 16.65 20.37 -17.52
C LYS A 70 16.99 21.86 -17.45
N GLU A 71 16.64 22.53 -16.36
CA GLU A 71 16.82 23.96 -16.19
C GLU A 71 17.78 24.23 -15.02
N ASP A 72 18.85 24.93 -15.27
CA ASP A 72 19.88 25.26 -14.28
C ASP A 72 19.50 26.47 -13.41
N ASP A 73 18.81 27.45 -14.02
CA ASP A 73 18.38 28.67 -13.31
C ASP A 73 17.21 28.38 -12.36
N LYS A 74 17.45 28.67 -11.09
CA LYS A 74 16.45 28.47 -10.03
C LYS A 74 15.19 29.30 -10.21
N ASN A 75 15.32 30.53 -10.68
CA ASN A 75 14.17 31.41 -10.89
C ASN A 75 13.27 30.88 -12.00
N LYS A 76 13.89 30.42 -13.09
CA LYS A 76 13.15 29.76 -14.18
C LYS A 76 12.50 28.45 -13.72
N ARG A 77 13.16 27.64 -12.87
CA ARG A 77 12.53 26.46 -12.26
C ARG A 77 11.27 26.85 -11.48
N ILE A 78 11.32 27.90 -10.67
CA ILE A 78 10.17 28.41 -9.91
C ILE A 78 9.06 28.89 -10.85
N GLU A 79 9.42 29.58 -11.94
CA GLU A 79 8.46 30.01 -12.96
C GLU A 79 7.76 28.82 -13.63
N ILE A 80 8.51 27.81 -14.04
CA ILE A 80 7.99 26.57 -14.62
C ILE A 80 7.02 25.88 -13.64
N VAL A 81 7.41 25.77 -12.36
CA VAL A 81 6.57 25.13 -11.33
C VAL A 81 5.28 25.95 -11.10
N ASN A 82 5.34 27.28 -11.05
CA ASN A 82 4.16 28.13 -10.92
C ASN A 82 3.23 28.00 -12.13
N ASN A 83 3.77 27.91 -13.34
CA ASN A 83 2.98 27.70 -14.55
C ASN A 83 2.28 26.33 -14.53
N ILE A 84 3.02 25.26 -14.22
CA ILE A 84 2.44 23.90 -14.10
C ILE A 84 1.37 23.88 -13.00
N LEU A 85 1.62 24.51 -11.84
CA LEU A 85 0.67 24.60 -10.74
C LEU A 85 -0.63 25.28 -11.18
N ASN A 86 -0.54 26.47 -11.78
CA ASN A 86 -1.72 27.24 -12.18
C ASN A 86 -2.54 26.52 -13.27
N ILE A 87 -1.87 25.91 -14.27
CA ILE A 87 -2.54 25.10 -15.30
C ILE A 87 -3.23 23.88 -14.65
N THR A 88 -2.51 23.18 -13.77
CA THR A 88 -3.05 21.96 -13.14
C THR A 88 -4.22 22.29 -12.20
N LEU A 89 -4.17 23.41 -11.48
CA LEU A 89 -5.29 23.87 -10.65
C LEU A 89 -6.52 24.21 -11.49
N LEU A 90 -6.34 24.86 -12.66
CA LEU A 90 -7.46 25.12 -13.60
C LEU A 90 -8.04 23.80 -14.14
N VAL A 91 -7.19 22.86 -14.55
CA VAL A 91 -7.64 21.54 -15.03
C VAL A 91 -8.34 20.77 -13.91
N SER A 92 -7.81 20.80 -12.69
CA SER A 92 -8.43 20.16 -11.53
C SER A 92 -9.79 20.77 -11.19
N PHE A 93 -9.92 22.09 -11.30
CA PHE A 93 -11.20 22.77 -11.10
C PHE A 93 -12.24 22.34 -12.14
N LEU A 94 -11.87 22.31 -13.43
CA LEU A 94 -12.75 21.82 -14.50
C LEU A 94 -13.12 20.34 -14.29
N LEU A 95 -12.18 19.51 -13.83
CA LEU A 95 -12.44 18.12 -13.51
C LEU A 95 -13.40 17.98 -12.33
N ILE A 96 -13.25 18.81 -11.27
CA ILE A 96 -14.18 18.85 -10.13
C ILE A 96 -15.59 19.18 -10.60
N VAL A 97 -15.75 20.24 -11.40
CA VAL A 97 -17.04 20.63 -11.93
C VAL A 97 -17.65 19.52 -12.79
N SER A 98 -16.87 18.97 -13.72
CA SER A 98 -17.33 17.86 -14.57
C SER A 98 -17.73 16.64 -13.76
N MET A 99 -16.91 16.22 -12.78
CA MET A 99 -17.18 15.07 -11.93
C MET A 99 -18.34 15.30 -10.96
N PHE A 100 -18.62 16.54 -10.57
CA PHE A 100 -19.80 16.86 -9.77
C PHE A 100 -21.09 16.49 -10.52
N PHE A 101 -21.19 16.79 -11.82
CA PHE A 101 -22.33 16.41 -12.66
C PHE A 101 -22.30 14.95 -13.08
N LEU A 102 -21.13 14.40 -13.41
CA LEU A 102 -20.95 13.01 -13.83
C LEU A 102 -20.89 12.02 -12.67
N SER A 103 -20.93 12.49 -11.42
CA SER A 103 -20.81 11.65 -10.23
C SER A 103 -21.78 10.47 -10.18
N PRO A 104 -23.06 10.58 -10.61
CA PRO A 104 -23.96 9.41 -10.59
C PRO A 104 -23.47 8.30 -11.51
N ILE A 105 -22.98 8.66 -12.72
CA ILE A 105 -22.44 7.68 -13.68
C ILE A 105 -21.15 7.07 -13.13
N PHE A 106 -20.26 7.88 -12.61
CA PHE A 106 -18.99 7.42 -12.07
C PHE A 106 -19.19 6.47 -10.87
N ILE A 107 -20.08 6.82 -9.95
CA ILE A 107 -20.38 5.99 -8.77
C ILE A 107 -21.14 4.71 -9.19
N SER A 108 -22.01 4.74 -10.18
CA SER A 108 -22.67 3.52 -10.68
C SER A 108 -21.67 2.51 -11.27
N ILE A 109 -20.55 2.96 -11.83
CA ILE A 109 -19.46 2.08 -12.29
C ILE A 109 -18.68 1.50 -11.10
N LEU A 110 -18.39 2.33 -10.08
CA LEU A 110 -17.59 1.90 -8.90
C LEU A 110 -18.38 0.99 -7.95
N SER A 111 -19.69 1.14 -7.89
CA SER A 111 -20.59 0.41 -6.99
C SER A 111 -21.88 0.02 -7.69
N SER A 112 -21.74 -0.79 -8.73
CA SER A 112 -22.87 -1.20 -9.58
C SER A 112 -23.97 -1.97 -8.84
N GLY A 113 -23.67 -2.51 -7.66
CA GLY A 113 -24.64 -3.19 -6.80
C GLY A 113 -25.30 -2.29 -5.74
N PHE A 114 -24.94 -0.99 -5.65
CA PHE A 114 -25.59 -0.09 -4.70
C PHE A 114 -26.86 0.53 -5.29
N GLU A 115 -27.93 0.50 -4.51
CA GLU A 115 -29.22 1.04 -4.90
C GLU A 115 -29.78 1.98 -3.82
N GLY A 116 -30.83 2.73 -4.18
CA GLY A 116 -31.62 3.53 -3.28
C GLY A 116 -30.82 4.53 -2.43
N GLU A 117 -30.97 4.45 -1.11
CA GLU A 117 -30.34 5.38 -0.17
C GLU A 117 -28.82 5.20 -0.09
N GLN A 118 -28.31 3.96 -0.20
CA GLN A 118 -26.87 3.70 -0.15
C GLN A 118 -26.15 4.32 -1.35
N PHE A 119 -26.72 4.23 -2.54
CA PHE A 119 -26.21 4.90 -3.74
C PHE A 119 -26.21 6.43 -3.55
N LYS A 120 -27.34 7.00 -3.08
CA LYS A 120 -27.44 8.45 -2.83
C LYS A 120 -26.40 8.93 -1.83
N LEU A 121 -26.20 8.18 -0.73
CA LEU A 121 -25.21 8.48 0.30
C LEU A 121 -23.80 8.44 -0.28
N THR A 122 -23.46 7.40 -1.05
CA THR A 122 -22.15 7.25 -1.72
C THR A 122 -21.89 8.42 -2.66
N ASN A 123 -22.86 8.76 -3.50
CA ASN A 123 -22.76 9.86 -4.45
C ASN A 123 -22.60 11.22 -3.75
N THR A 124 -23.33 11.45 -2.65
CA THR A 124 -23.21 12.67 -1.83
C THR A 124 -21.82 12.77 -1.23
N MET A 125 -21.32 11.70 -0.59
CA MET A 125 -19.96 11.67 -0.02
C MET A 125 -18.89 11.85 -1.09
N PHE A 126 -19.05 11.25 -2.26
CA PHE A 126 -18.14 11.46 -3.38
C PHE A 126 -18.08 12.92 -3.80
N ARG A 127 -19.25 13.59 -3.97
CA ARG A 127 -19.32 15.03 -4.27
C ARG A 127 -18.67 15.89 -3.20
N MET A 128 -18.82 15.53 -1.92
CA MET A 128 -18.11 16.20 -0.81
C MET A 128 -16.60 15.98 -0.84
N GLY A 129 -16.15 14.82 -1.35
CA GLY A 129 -14.74 14.44 -1.44
C GLY A 129 -14.00 15.02 -2.65
N ILE A 130 -14.69 15.27 -3.77
CA ILE A 130 -14.08 15.73 -5.03
C ILE A 130 -13.20 17.00 -4.87
N PRO A 131 -13.50 18.00 -4.02
CA PRO A 131 -12.62 19.15 -3.84
C PRO A 131 -11.19 18.79 -3.42
N ALA A 132 -10.98 17.61 -2.84
CA ALA A 132 -9.65 17.09 -2.50
C ALA A 132 -8.71 16.99 -3.72
N LEU A 133 -9.24 16.84 -4.94
CA LEU A 133 -8.45 16.77 -6.18
C LEU A 133 -7.53 17.99 -6.35
N MET A 134 -8.01 19.19 -5.97
CA MET A 134 -7.25 20.41 -6.07
C MET A 134 -6.04 20.42 -5.13
N PHE A 135 -6.24 19.94 -3.90
CA PHE A 135 -5.18 19.84 -2.90
C PHE A 135 -4.16 18.76 -3.26
N TYR A 136 -4.62 17.60 -3.74
CA TYR A 136 -3.74 16.53 -4.19
C TYR A 136 -2.89 16.93 -5.41
N SER A 137 -3.46 17.71 -6.34
CA SER A 137 -2.73 18.22 -7.50
C SER A 137 -1.60 19.14 -7.08
N ALA A 138 -1.90 20.12 -6.21
CA ALA A 138 -0.90 21.03 -5.67
C ALA A 138 0.18 20.29 -4.87
N GLN A 139 -0.23 19.33 -4.02
CA GLN A 139 0.68 18.48 -3.26
C GLN A 139 1.67 17.72 -4.15
N GLY A 140 1.19 17.15 -5.26
CA GLY A 140 2.05 16.42 -6.20
C GLY A 140 3.12 17.32 -6.82
N ILE A 141 2.74 18.55 -7.20
CA ILE A 141 3.65 19.54 -7.78
C ILE A 141 4.67 20.02 -6.75
N PHE A 142 4.22 20.38 -5.55
CA PHE A 142 5.09 20.80 -4.46
C PHE A 142 6.10 19.72 -4.08
N ARG A 143 5.64 18.47 -4.05
CA ARG A 143 6.50 17.30 -3.79
C ARG A 143 7.54 17.11 -4.89
N GLY A 144 7.17 17.31 -6.15
CA GLY A 144 8.11 17.27 -7.28
C GLY A 144 9.22 18.31 -7.14
N PHE A 145 8.88 19.54 -6.78
CA PHE A 145 9.86 20.60 -6.54
C PHE A 145 10.75 20.28 -5.33
N LEU A 146 10.18 19.89 -4.18
CA LEU A 146 10.92 19.52 -2.98
C LEU A 146 11.88 18.36 -3.23
N ASN A 147 11.45 17.33 -3.97
CA ASN A 147 12.28 16.19 -4.36
C ASN A 147 13.49 16.64 -5.19
N HIS A 148 13.29 17.52 -6.15
CA HIS A 148 14.37 18.10 -6.95
C HIS A 148 15.37 18.89 -6.10
N GLU A 149 14.89 19.66 -5.11
CA GLU A 149 15.73 20.43 -4.18
C GLU A 149 16.33 19.53 -3.06
N GLY A 150 16.14 18.20 -3.10
CA GLY A 150 16.71 17.25 -2.14
C GLY A 150 16.03 17.25 -0.76
N VAL A 151 14.82 17.78 -0.66
CA VAL A 151 14.02 17.81 0.58
C VAL A 151 13.03 16.66 0.56
N PHE A 152 13.23 15.65 1.42
CA PHE A 152 12.43 14.43 1.50
C PHE A 152 11.63 14.28 2.79
N VAL A 153 11.73 15.24 3.70
CA VAL A 153 11.07 15.18 5.03
C VAL A 153 9.55 15.17 4.93
N ASP A 154 8.99 15.78 3.89
CA ASP A 154 7.56 15.79 3.62
C ASP A 154 6.98 14.37 3.54
N PHE A 155 7.67 13.41 2.92
CA PHE A 155 7.22 12.00 2.86
C PHE A 155 6.87 11.40 4.23
N GLY A 156 7.63 11.78 5.26
CA GLY A 156 7.38 11.33 6.62
C GLY A 156 6.24 12.08 7.31
N LEU A 157 6.01 13.34 6.96
CA LEU A 157 5.02 14.20 7.61
C LEU A 157 3.62 14.10 7.02
N LEU A 158 3.48 13.79 5.74
CA LEU A 158 2.19 13.73 5.04
C LEU A 158 1.18 12.77 5.69
N PRO A 159 1.54 11.55 6.15
CA PRO A 159 0.59 10.68 6.81
C PRO A 159 0.02 11.27 8.11
N PHE A 160 0.82 12.03 8.86
CA PHE A 160 0.35 12.70 10.08
C PHE A 160 -0.65 13.81 9.74
N ALA A 161 -0.30 14.67 8.78
CA ALA A 161 -1.17 15.74 8.33
C ALA A 161 -2.54 15.23 7.86
N GLN A 162 -2.57 14.11 7.15
CA GLN A 162 -3.81 13.51 6.67
C GLN A 162 -4.64 12.87 7.79
N ASN A 163 -4.00 12.13 8.68
CA ASN A 163 -4.75 11.29 9.62
C ASN A 163 -5.18 12.04 10.90
N ILE A 164 -4.44 13.05 11.35
CA ILE A 164 -4.76 13.79 12.58
C ILE A 164 -6.13 14.44 12.52
N PRO A 165 -6.54 15.21 11.48
CA PRO A 165 -7.88 15.79 11.42
C PRO A 165 -9.00 14.74 11.44
N VAL A 166 -8.78 13.61 10.77
CA VAL A 166 -9.73 12.49 10.75
C VAL A 166 -9.85 11.83 12.13
N ILE A 167 -8.74 11.66 12.85
CA ILE A 167 -8.73 11.12 14.22
C ILE A 167 -9.47 12.07 15.16
N ILE A 168 -9.22 13.38 15.08
CA ILE A 168 -9.93 14.40 15.87
C ILE A 168 -11.43 14.33 15.57
N TYR A 169 -11.80 14.22 14.28
CA TYR A 169 -13.20 14.06 13.90
C TYR A 169 -13.83 12.80 14.52
N LEU A 170 -13.18 11.66 14.42
CA LEU A 170 -13.68 10.38 14.93
C LEU A 170 -13.81 10.38 16.46
N LEU A 171 -12.96 11.10 17.17
CA LEU A 171 -13.01 11.16 18.64
C LEU A 171 -14.09 12.13 19.17
N PHE A 172 -14.31 13.27 18.50
CA PHE A 172 -15.10 14.35 19.09
C PHE A 172 -16.35 14.74 18.29
N PHE A 173 -16.42 14.43 17.00
CA PHE A 173 -17.46 14.96 16.11
C PHE A 173 -18.28 13.87 15.41
N SER A 174 -17.85 12.62 15.45
CA SER A 174 -18.48 11.51 14.69
C SER A 174 -19.92 11.24 15.09
N THR A 175 -20.27 11.40 16.38
CA THR A 175 -21.64 11.24 16.89
C THR A 175 -22.58 12.35 16.44
N LYS A 176 -22.06 13.56 16.17
CA LYS A 176 -22.86 14.72 15.78
C LYS A 176 -23.09 14.80 14.26
N PHE A 177 -22.07 14.50 13.46
CA PHE A 177 -22.12 14.71 12.02
C PHE A 177 -22.08 13.40 11.21
N GLY A 178 -22.03 12.23 11.87
CA GLY A 178 -22.10 10.93 11.23
C GLY A 178 -20.99 10.66 10.21
N ILE A 179 -21.24 9.76 9.28
CA ILE A 179 -20.22 9.34 8.30
C ILE A 179 -19.97 10.36 7.19
N THR A 180 -20.92 11.24 6.90
CA THR A 180 -20.74 12.31 5.92
C THR A 180 -19.70 13.33 6.36
N GLY A 181 -19.69 13.71 7.65
CA GLY A 181 -18.66 14.56 8.22
C GLY A 181 -17.26 13.92 8.20
N LEU A 182 -17.18 12.59 8.20
CA LEU A 182 -15.93 11.88 8.02
C LEU A 182 -15.30 12.17 6.64
N MET A 183 -16.10 12.24 5.57
CA MET A 183 -15.60 12.61 4.25
C MET A 183 -15.05 14.05 4.23
N VAL A 184 -15.73 14.99 4.89
CA VAL A 184 -15.24 16.36 5.04
C VAL A 184 -13.90 16.39 5.79
N SER A 185 -13.78 15.61 6.87
CA SER A 185 -12.53 15.52 7.63
C SER A 185 -11.38 14.93 6.81
N GLN A 186 -11.66 14.03 5.87
CA GLN A 186 -10.67 13.54 4.90
C GLN A 186 -10.19 14.66 3.98
N VAL A 187 -11.08 15.48 3.45
CA VAL A 187 -10.71 16.64 2.61
C VAL A 187 -9.84 17.63 3.41
N ILE A 188 -10.20 17.88 4.66
CA ILE A 188 -9.38 18.73 5.56
C ILE A 188 -7.99 18.08 5.76
N GLY A 189 -7.91 16.78 6.02
CA GLY A 189 -6.63 16.07 6.15
C GLY A 189 -5.76 16.18 4.91
N ILE A 190 -6.35 16.08 3.73
CA ILE A 190 -5.66 16.22 2.45
C ILE A 190 -5.19 17.68 2.23
N SER A 191 -6.01 18.67 2.57
CA SER A 191 -5.59 20.06 2.52
C SER A 191 -4.42 20.35 3.47
N MET A 192 -4.41 19.74 4.66
CA MET A 192 -3.29 19.84 5.60
C MET A 192 -1.99 19.20 5.05
N GLN A 193 -2.08 18.15 4.23
CA GLN A 193 -0.89 17.64 3.54
C GLN A 193 -0.24 18.67 2.62
N MET A 194 -1.05 19.42 1.88
CA MET A 194 -0.55 20.51 1.05
C MET A 194 0.02 21.66 1.91
N ILE A 195 -0.69 22.04 2.96
CA ILE A 195 -0.31 23.18 3.85
C ILE A 195 1.05 22.90 4.51
N ILE A 196 1.32 21.69 4.99
CA ILE A 196 2.56 21.34 5.67
C ILE A 196 3.79 21.42 4.74
N GLN A 197 3.60 21.34 3.43
CA GLN A 197 4.66 21.52 2.45
C GLN A 197 5.05 23.00 2.24
N ILE A 198 4.15 23.97 2.53
CA ILE A 198 4.39 25.40 2.31
C ILE A 198 5.62 25.92 3.08
N PRO A 199 5.80 25.64 4.40
CA PRO A 199 7.01 26.05 5.10
C PRO A 199 8.30 25.43 4.53
N LEU A 200 8.23 24.19 4.03
CA LEU A 200 9.36 23.51 3.40
C LEU A 200 9.73 24.19 2.07
N LEU A 201 8.73 24.52 1.25
CA LEU A 201 8.91 25.27 0.00
C LEU A 201 9.54 26.65 0.25
N ARG A 202 9.06 27.38 1.27
CA ARG A 202 9.64 28.70 1.61
C ARG A 202 11.12 28.57 1.99
N LYS A 203 11.52 27.51 2.71
CA LYS A 203 12.93 27.27 3.07
C LYS A 203 13.81 26.98 1.85
N THR A 204 13.27 26.46 0.76
CA THR A 204 14.01 26.30 -0.50
C THR A 204 14.05 27.56 -1.33
N GLY A 205 13.43 28.66 -0.89
CA GLY A 205 13.35 29.91 -1.63
C GLY A 205 12.25 29.95 -2.70
N TYR A 206 11.36 28.97 -2.70
CA TYR A 206 10.18 29.00 -3.58
C TYR A 206 9.28 30.18 -3.23
N LYS A 207 8.84 30.88 -4.28
CA LYS A 207 7.86 31.99 -4.18
C LYS A 207 6.73 31.75 -5.16
N TYR A 208 5.52 31.68 -4.64
CA TYR A 208 4.35 31.59 -5.49
C TYR A 208 4.03 32.95 -6.09
N TYR A 209 3.78 33.00 -7.39
CA TYR A 209 3.15 34.12 -8.11
C TYR A 209 2.30 33.54 -9.25
N TRP A 210 1.30 34.29 -9.62
CA TRP A 210 0.43 33.91 -10.72
C TRP A 210 1.20 34.07 -12.05
N PHE A 211 1.42 32.97 -12.73
CA PHE A 211 2.05 32.89 -14.04
C PHE A 211 1.36 31.84 -14.88
N LEU A 212 0.92 32.18 -16.10
CA LEU A 212 0.17 31.30 -16.98
C LEU A 212 0.64 31.45 -18.42
N ASP A 213 1.54 30.59 -18.85
CA ASP A 213 1.95 30.48 -20.25
C ASP A 213 1.48 29.12 -20.82
N LYS A 214 0.38 29.14 -21.58
CA LYS A 214 -0.20 27.95 -22.22
C LYS A 214 0.59 27.48 -23.45
N LYS A 215 1.51 28.29 -23.98
CA LYS A 215 2.32 28.01 -25.17
C LYS A 215 3.73 27.53 -24.85
N ALA A 216 4.08 27.41 -23.59
CA ALA A 216 5.41 26.98 -23.15
C ALA A 216 5.77 25.60 -23.76
N LYS A 217 6.94 25.52 -24.39
CA LYS A 217 7.40 24.32 -25.13
C LYS A 217 7.46 23.06 -24.23
N TYR A 218 7.80 23.21 -22.94
CA TYR A 218 7.87 22.12 -21.99
C TYR A 218 6.51 21.47 -21.69
N LEU A 219 5.38 22.19 -21.88
CA LEU A 219 4.05 21.62 -21.67
C LEU A 219 3.72 20.51 -22.66
N LYS A 220 4.14 20.64 -23.92
CA LYS A 220 3.97 19.57 -24.91
C LYS A 220 4.75 18.31 -24.51
N SER A 221 5.98 18.49 -24.06
CA SER A 221 6.81 17.38 -23.58
C SER A 221 6.21 16.74 -22.32
N ALA A 222 5.69 17.56 -21.40
CA ALA A 222 5.00 17.11 -20.18
C ALA A 222 3.73 16.29 -20.53
N ALA A 223 2.92 16.76 -21.48
CA ALA A 223 1.71 16.08 -21.92
C ALA A 223 1.99 14.70 -22.56
N VAL A 224 3.07 14.59 -23.34
CA VAL A 224 3.50 13.30 -23.92
C VAL A 224 3.93 12.31 -22.84
N LEU A 225 4.64 12.79 -21.81
CA LEU A 225 5.06 11.95 -20.68
C LEU A 225 3.89 11.55 -19.76
N LEU A 226 2.85 12.40 -19.70
CA LEU A 226 1.70 12.17 -18.83
C LEU A 226 0.93 10.90 -19.21
N VAL A 227 0.74 10.62 -20.50
CA VAL A 227 -0.09 9.49 -20.96
C VAL A 227 0.43 8.13 -20.48
N PRO A 228 1.72 7.75 -20.66
CA PRO A 228 2.22 6.48 -20.13
C PRO A 228 2.16 6.37 -18.61
N ILE A 229 2.39 7.49 -17.89
CA ILE A 229 2.31 7.54 -16.43
C ILE A 229 0.87 7.28 -15.96
N LEU A 230 -0.12 7.95 -16.58
CA LEU A 230 -1.54 7.75 -16.27
C LEU A 230 -1.97 6.30 -16.49
N VAL A 231 -1.58 5.69 -17.62
CA VAL A 231 -1.91 4.28 -17.92
C VAL A 231 -1.33 3.36 -16.84
N GLY A 232 -0.08 3.59 -16.42
CA GLY A 232 0.55 2.80 -15.35
C GLY A 232 -0.17 2.93 -14.00
N VAL A 233 -0.60 4.14 -13.63
CA VAL A 233 -1.35 4.39 -12.39
C VAL A 233 -2.72 3.72 -12.45
N ILE A 234 -3.46 3.89 -13.55
CA ILE A 234 -4.78 3.27 -13.75
C ILE A 234 -4.70 1.75 -13.60
N ILE A 235 -3.75 1.08 -14.26
CA ILE A 235 -3.61 -0.38 -14.18
C ILE A 235 -3.41 -0.86 -12.74
N ASN A 236 -2.63 -0.14 -11.95
CA ASN A 236 -2.40 -0.50 -10.55
C ASN A 236 -3.67 -0.34 -9.68
N ASP A 237 -4.46 0.70 -9.92
CA ASP A 237 -5.66 1.00 -9.11
C ASP A 237 -6.88 0.17 -9.54
N LEU A 238 -6.94 -0.28 -10.80
CA LEU A 238 -8.07 -1.04 -11.35
C LEU A 238 -8.39 -2.33 -10.59
N ASN A 239 -7.40 -3.07 -10.13
CA ASN A 239 -7.64 -4.29 -9.34
C ASN A 239 -8.47 -4.01 -8.08
N SER A 240 -8.12 -2.95 -7.34
CA SER A 240 -8.86 -2.57 -6.12
C SER A 240 -10.28 -2.08 -6.44
N ILE A 241 -10.46 -1.43 -7.58
CA ILE A 241 -11.76 -0.93 -8.04
C ILE A 241 -12.66 -2.09 -8.44
N VAL A 242 -12.13 -3.03 -9.22
CA VAL A 242 -12.87 -4.24 -9.65
C VAL A 242 -13.32 -5.05 -8.44
N ASP A 243 -12.43 -5.30 -7.47
CA ASP A 243 -12.76 -6.02 -6.24
C ASP A 243 -13.90 -5.34 -5.48
N LYS A 244 -13.86 -4.01 -5.32
CA LYS A 244 -14.88 -3.24 -4.61
C LYS A 244 -16.20 -3.15 -5.41
N SER A 245 -16.13 -3.00 -6.74
CA SER A 245 -17.29 -3.01 -7.58
C SER A 245 -18.03 -4.34 -7.52
N VAL A 246 -17.31 -5.46 -7.58
CA VAL A 246 -17.91 -6.80 -7.41
C VAL A 246 -18.42 -6.99 -5.98
N ALA A 247 -17.70 -6.50 -4.97
CA ALA A 247 -18.13 -6.57 -3.57
C ALA A 247 -19.42 -5.76 -3.30
N SER A 248 -19.73 -4.74 -4.12
CA SER A 248 -20.95 -3.94 -3.96
C SER A 248 -22.24 -4.72 -4.21
N PHE A 249 -22.18 -5.86 -4.89
CA PHE A 249 -23.31 -6.77 -5.08
C PHE A 249 -23.55 -7.72 -3.92
N LEU A 250 -22.67 -7.71 -2.92
CA LEU A 250 -22.74 -8.62 -1.76
C LEU A 250 -23.46 -7.95 -0.60
N ASP A 251 -23.70 -8.73 0.47
CA ASP A 251 -24.28 -8.22 1.70
C ASP A 251 -23.50 -7.01 2.23
N TYR A 252 -24.21 -6.09 2.84
CA TYR A 252 -23.64 -4.89 3.44
C TYR A 252 -22.47 -5.26 4.40
N GLY A 253 -21.52 -4.36 4.50
CA GLY A 253 -20.29 -4.58 5.27
C GLY A 253 -19.23 -5.42 4.55
N SER A 254 -19.54 -6.03 3.39
CA SER A 254 -18.57 -6.86 2.66
C SER A 254 -17.36 -6.07 2.18
N ILE A 255 -17.56 -4.86 1.68
CA ILE A 255 -16.48 -3.96 1.24
C ILE A 255 -15.60 -3.58 2.43
N THR A 256 -16.23 -3.23 3.56
CA THR A 256 -15.54 -2.85 4.79
C THR A 256 -14.71 -3.99 5.35
N VAL A 257 -15.27 -5.18 5.43
CA VAL A 257 -14.59 -6.40 5.92
C VAL A 257 -13.35 -6.71 5.08
N LEU A 258 -13.47 -6.66 3.77
CA LEU A 258 -12.34 -6.89 2.84
C LEU A 258 -11.28 -5.78 2.96
N ASP A 259 -11.69 -4.52 3.03
CA ASP A 259 -10.77 -3.37 3.17
C ASP A 259 -9.99 -3.45 4.51
N TYR A 260 -10.63 -3.79 5.62
CA TYR A 260 -9.97 -3.92 6.92
C TYR A 260 -9.02 -5.12 6.98
N ALA A 261 -9.43 -6.26 6.42
CA ALA A 261 -8.57 -7.44 6.30
C ALA A 261 -7.33 -7.14 5.44
N TYR A 262 -7.53 -6.50 4.28
CA TYR A 262 -6.43 -6.12 3.40
C TYR A 262 -5.47 -5.12 4.04
N ARG A 263 -5.98 -4.14 4.80
CA ARG A 263 -5.15 -3.15 5.53
C ARG A 263 -4.24 -3.81 6.56
N LEU A 264 -4.73 -4.80 7.33
CA LEU A 264 -3.90 -5.55 8.26
C LEU A 264 -2.78 -6.31 7.54
N ASN A 265 -3.09 -6.90 6.39
CA ASN A 265 -2.10 -7.59 5.57
C ASN A 265 -1.07 -6.61 4.95
N ALA A 266 -1.54 -5.46 4.46
CA ALA A 266 -0.72 -4.43 3.81
C ALA A 266 0.30 -3.77 4.78
N ILE A 267 0.04 -3.73 6.09
CA ILE A 267 0.98 -3.21 7.08
C ILE A 267 2.33 -3.92 6.98
N PHE A 268 2.31 -5.24 6.82
CA PHE A 268 3.52 -6.03 6.71
C PHE A 268 4.21 -5.87 5.35
N LEU A 269 3.44 -5.83 4.26
CA LEU A 269 4.00 -5.57 2.92
C LEU A 269 4.68 -4.21 2.85
N ASP A 270 3.99 -3.20 3.26
CA ASP A 270 4.47 -1.82 3.17
C ASP A 270 5.51 -1.48 4.22
N GLY A 271 5.38 -2.04 5.43
CA GLY A 271 6.28 -1.75 6.54
C GLY A 271 7.61 -2.49 6.45
N LEU A 272 7.60 -3.74 5.98
CA LEU A 272 8.79 -4.60 5.97
C LEU A 272 9.37 -4.78 4.56
N ILE A 273 8.53 -5.02 3.56
CA ILE A 273 9.01 -5.43 2.23
C ILE A 273 9.29 -4.23 1.33
N SER A 274 8.44 -3.20 1.34
CA SER A 274 8.67 -2.01 0.51
C SER A 274 10.02 -1.32 0.74
N PRO A 275 10.51 -1.14 2.00
CA PRO A 275 11.84 -0.60 2.26
C PRO A 275 12.98 -1.47 1.68
N ILE A 276 12.83 -2.80 1.72
CA ILE A 276 13.79 -3.72 1.09
C ILE A 276 13.88 -3.44 -0.41
N GLY A 277 12.74 -3.25 -1.07
CA GLY A 277 12.68 -2.93 -2.50
C GLY A 277 13.35 -1.61 -2.87
N LEU A 278 13.32 -0.60 -1.99
CA LEU A 278 13.99 0.69 -2.21
C LEU A 278 15.52 0.57 -2.19
N ILE A 279 16.07 -0.29 -1.32
CA ILE A 279 17.51 -0.54 -1.21
C ILE A 279 17.97 -1.49 -2.34
N LEU A 280 17.15 -2.48 -2.66
CA LEU A 280 17.47 -3.52 -3.63
C LEU A 280 17.64 -2.99 -5.05
N LEU A 281 16.76 -2.07 -5.48
CA LEU A 281 16.76 -1.58 -6.87
C LEU A 281 18.10 -0.95 -7.29
N PRO A 282 18.70 0.01 -6.56
CA PRO A 282 19.98 0.59 -6.96
C PRO A 282 21.14 -0.42 -6.90
N LEU A 283 21.13 -1.37 -5.94
CA LEU A 283 22.16 -2.41 -5.86
C LEU A 283 22.12 -3.35 -7.06
N LEU A 284 20.93 -3.79 -7.46
CA LEU A 284 20.74 -4.63 -8.65
C LEU A 284 21.12 -3.88 -9.92
N ALA A 285 20.66 -2.63 -10.07
CA ALA A 285 20.96 -1.82 -11.24
C ALA A 285 22.48 -1.57 -11.40
N ALA A 286 23.17 -1.26 -10.31
CA ALA A 286 24.62 -1.07 -10.30
C ALA A 286 25.37 -2.35 -10.71
N SER A 287 24.98 -3.51 -10.18
CA SER A 287 25.61 -4.80 -10.51
C SER A 287 25.33 -5.20 -11.97
N TYR A 288 24.11 -4.99 -12.45
CA TYR A 288 23.70 -5.29 -13.82
C TYR A 288 24.45 -4.42 -14.85
N ASN A 289 24.49 -3.10 -14.62
CA ASN A 289 25.18 -2.15 -15.51
C ASN A 289 26.70 -2.38 -15.58
N LYS A 290 27.31 -2.86 -14.47
CA LYS A 290 28.71 -3.25 -14.43
C LYS A 290 28.97 -4.66 -14.97
N LYS A 291 27.94 -5.36 -15.48
CA LYS A 291 28.01 -6.75 -15.98
C LYS A 291 28.50 -7.75 -14.91
N GLN A 292 28.33 -7.45 -13.63
CA GLN A 292 28.68 -8.30 -12.49
C GLN A 292 27.52 -9.26 -12.20
N TYR A 293 27.25 -10.20 -13.11
CA TYR A 293 26.05 -11.05 -13.05
C TYR A 293 26.03 -11.97 -11.82
N GLU A 294 27.18 -12.50 -11.39
CA GLU A 294 27.26 -13.31 -10.16
C GLU A 294 26.83 -12.52 -8.92
N LYS A 295 27.31 -11.27 -8.79
CA LYS A 295 26.92 -10.38 -7.69
C LYS A 295 25.44 -9.99 -7.77
N PHE A 296 24.91 -9.82 -8.97
CA PHE A 296 23.49 -9.55 -9.21
C PHE A 296 22.65 -10.73 -8.71
N ILE A 297 22.99 -11.97 -9.09
CA ILE A 297 22.29 -13.19 -8.69
C ILE A 297 22.38 -13.37 -7.17
N ASP A 298 23.57 -13.28 -6.58
CA ASP A 298 23.80 -13.40 -5.13
C ASP A 298 22.97 -12.38 -4.33
N THR A 299 22.93 -11.12 -4.79
CA THR A 299 22.13 -10.06 -4.14
C THR A 299 20.64 -10.37 -4.19
N TYR A 300 20.12 -10.80 -5.36
CA TYR A 300 18.74 -11.19 -5.54
C TYR A 300 18.37 -12.37 -4.63
N GLU A 301 19.16 -13.44 -4.66
CA GLU A 301 18.89 -14.67 -3.94
C GLU A 301 18.88 -14.45 -2.43
N LYS A 302 19.87 -13.77 -1.88
CA LYS A 302 19.93 -13.44 -0.45
C LYS A 302 18.78 -12.55 -0.02
N THR A 303 18.37 -11.60 -0.88
CA THR A 303 17.20 -10.77 -0.58
C THR A 303 15.91 -11.58 -0.56
N PHE A 304 15.77 -12.50 -1.51
CA PHE A 304 14.61 -13.38 -1.57
C PHE A 304 14.56 -14.36 -0.39
N GLU A 305 15.70 -14.94 0.01
CA GLU A 305 15.82 -15.77 1.21
C GLU A 305 15.44 -15.02 2.48
N LEU A 306 15.95 -13.79 2.64
CA LEU A 306 15.61 -12.94 3.78
C LEU A 306 14.12 -12.58 3.80
N MET A 307 13.54 -12.29 2.65
CA MET A 307 12.11 -12.06 2.52
C MET A 307 11.30 -13.29 2.94
N CYS A 308 11.65 -14.48 2.46
CA CYS A 308 10.97 -15.72 2.85
C CYS A 308 11.08 -16.00 4.34
N LEU A 309 12.25 -15.77 4.94
CA LEU A 309 12.51 -15.95 6.37
C LEU A 309 11.61 -15.07 7.25
N VAL A 310 11.23 -13.90 6.77
CA VAL A 310 10.37 -12.95 7.49
C VAL A 310 8.90 -13.14 7.14
N VAL A 311 8.58 -13.25 5.86
CA VAL A 311 7.18 -13.23 5.38
C VAL A 311 6.46 -14.53 5.70
N ILE A 312 7.13 -15.69 5.59
CA ILE A 312 6.48 -16.98 5.84
C ILE A 312 5.94 -17.07 7.28
N PRO A 313 6.73 -16.84 8.35
CA PRO A 313 6.18 -16.90 9.70
C PRO A 313 5.09 -15.85 9.94
N ILE A 314 5.22 -14.63 9.39
CA ILE A 314 4.18 -13.61 9.48
C ILE A 314 2.87 -14.08 8.83
N SER A 315 2.95 -14.71 7.64
CA SER A 315 1.77 -15.27 6.97
C SER A 315 1.06 -16.28 7.88
N PHE A 316 1.81 -17.18 8.52
CA PHE A 316 1.23 -18.15 9.46
C PHE A 316 0.63 -17.52 10.71
N VAL A 317 1.28 -16.48 11.28
CA VAL A 317 0.71 -15.72 12.40
C VAL A 317 -0.64 -15.13 11.98
N LEU A 318 -0.71 -14.47 10.82
CA LEU A 318 -1.94 -13.86 10.33
C LEU A 318 -3.03 -14.90 10.00
N VAL A 319 -2.65 -16.11 9.58
CA VAL A 319 -3.60 -17.20 9.31
C VAL A 319 -4.14 -17.78 10.63
N PHE A 320 -3.26 -18.18 11.54
CA PHE A 320 -3.67 -18.90 12.75
C PHE A 320 -4.27 -18.02 13.84
N TYR A 321 -3.82 -16.78 13.91
CA TYR A 321 -4.28 -15.80 14.92
C TYR A 321 -5.13 -14.68 14.32
N SER A 322 -5.70 -14.89 13.12
CA SER A 322 -6.51 -13.87 12.44
C SER A 322 -7.64 -13.33 13.28
N HIS A 323 -8.34 -14.20 14.03
CA HIS A 323 -9.47 -13.82 14.87
C HIS A 323 -9.03 -12.97 16.07
N GLU A 324 -7.93 -13.34 16.72
CA GLU A 324 -7.36 -12.57 17.83
C GLU A 324 -6.83 -11.23 17.35
N ILE A 325 -6.15 -11.20 16.22
CA ILE A 325 -5.62 -9.97 15.61
C ILE A 325 -6.78 -9.03 15.28
N VAL A 326 -7.81 -9.49 14.60
CA VAL A 326 -8.98 -8.66 14.26
C VAL A 326 -9.70 -8.20 15.53
N THR A 327 -9.86 -9.06 16.54
CA THR A 327 -10.47 -8.71 17.83
C THR A 327 -9.67 -7.63 18.55
N ILE A 328 -8.33 -7.75 18.59
CA ILE A 328 -7.44 -6.77 19.22
C ILE A 328 -7.54 -5.41 18.52
N PHE A 329 -7.49 -5.40 17.19
CA PHE A 329 -7.47 -4.14 16.46
C PHE A 329 -8.85 -3.51 16.29
N TYR A 330 -9.86 -4.30 15.92
CA TYR A 330 -11.17 -3.75 15.54
C TYR A 330 -12.32 -4.15 16.47
N GLY A 331 -12.20 -5.19 17.29
CA GLY A 331 -13.28 -5.76 18.10
C GLY A 331 -13.74 -4.86 19.24
N ARG A 332 -14.31 -3.69 18.92
CA ARG A 332 -14.87 -2.74 19.87
C ARG A 332 -15.93 -1.83 19.23
N GLY A 333 -16.87 -1.33 20.10
CA GLY A 333 -17.92 -0.39 19.68
C GLY A 333 -18.87 -1.02 18.67
N ALA A 334 -19.07 -0.36 17.54
CA ALA A 334 -19.99 -0.80 16.48
C ALA A 334 -19.46 -2.00 15.64
N PHE A 335 -18.22 -2.43 15.85
CA PHE A 335 -17.64 -3.57 15.14
C PHE A 335 -17.98 -4.87 15.89
N ASP A 336 -19.07 -5.49 15.53
CA ASP A 336 -19.69 -6.65 16.20
C ASP A 336 -18.96 -7.97 15.93
N ILE A 337 -19.46 -9.05 16.53
CA ILE A 337 -18.87 -10.41 16.41
C ILE A 337 -18.94 -10.92 14.96
N ASP A 338 -20.01 -10.60 14.21
CA ASP A 338 -20.12 -11.00 12.81
C ASP A 338 -19.06 -10.29 11.96
N SER A 339 -18.88 -8.99 12.16
CA SER A 339 -17.82 -8.18 11.54
C SER A 339 -16.44 -8.75 11.84
N ILE A 340 -16.17 -9.15 13.10
CA ILE A 340 -14.89 -9.79 13.49
C ILE A 340 -14.70 -11.11 12.74
N ASN A 341 -15.70 -11.99 12.73
CA ASN A 341 -15.63 -13.29 12.07
C ASN A 341 -15.40 -13.16 10.56
N ARG A 342 -16.17 -12.29 9.91
CA ARG A 342 -16.05 -12.03 8.47
C ARG A 342 -14.67 -11.45 8.12
N THR A 343 -14.20 -10.46 8.85
CA THR A 343 -12.88 -9.85 8.65
C THR A 343 -11.75 -10.84 8.89
N SER A 344 -11.87 -11.68 9.92
CA SER A 344 -10.87 -12.71 10.23
C SER A 344 -10.76 -13.76 9.14
N ASN A 345 -11.89 -14.19 8.57
CA ASN A 345 -11.91 -15.13 7.45
C ASN A 345 -11.28 -14.51 6.19
N ALA A 346 -11.58 -13.24 5.89
CA ALA A 346 -10.94 -12.52 4.78
C ALA A 346 -9.42 -12.36 5.01
N LEU A 347 -9.00 -12.03 6.24
CA LEU A 347 -7.59 -11.90 6.60
C LEU A 347 -6.84 -13.22 6.42
N LYS A 348 -7.41 -14.36 6.86
CA LYS A 348 -6.82 -15.69 6.62
C LYS A 348 -6.51 -15.91 5.14
N LEU A 349 -7.49 -15.65 4.28
CA LEU A 349 -7.35 -15.87 2.84
C LEU A 349 -6.31 -14.93 2.21
N TYR A 350 -6.33 -13.63 2.51
CA TYR A 350 -5.31 -12.68 2.04
C TYR A 350 -3.90 -13.04 2.54
N SER A 351 -3.79 -13.55 3.77
CA SER A 351 -2.49 -13.87 4.39
C SER A 351 -1.79 -15.06 3.74
N ILE A 352 -2.54 -16.00 3.16
CA ILE A 352 -2.00 -17.06 2.29
C ILE A 352 -1.34 -16.44 1.04
N GLY A 353 -1.84 -15.30 0.58
CA GLY A 353 -1.30 -14.53 -0.55
C GLY A 353 -0.15 -13.58 -0.19
N LEU A 354 0.24 -13.45 1.08
CA LEU A 354 1.24 -12.48 1.51
C LEU A 354 2.63 -12.76 0.90
N LEU A 355 3.04 -14.03 0.88
CA LEU A 355 4.31 -14.44 0.28
C LEU A 355 4.41 -14.11 -1.21
N PRO A 356 3.47 -14.50 -2.07
CA PRO A 356 3.52 -14.12 -3.48
C PRO A 356 3.42 -12.61 -3.70
N MET A 357 2.64 -11.88 -2.91
CA MET A 357 2.59 -10.41 -3.00
C MET A 357 3.96 -9.78 -2.70
N ALA A 358 4.63 -10.21 -1.63
CA ALA A 358 5.99 -9.78 -1.29
C ALA A 358 7.00 -10.15 -2.37
N GLY A 359 6.94 -11.38 -2.90
CA GLY A 359 7.81 -11.85 -3.98
C GLY A 359 7.66 -11.05 -5.26
N LYS A 360 6.42 -10.70 -5.64
CA LYS A 360 6.15 -9.84 -6.80
C LYS A 360 6.77 -8.44 -6.65
N LEU A 361 6.75 -7.87 -5.44
CA LEU A 361 7.44 -6.60 -5.17
C LEU A 361 8.96 -6.71 -5.41
N VAL A 362 9.60 -7.79 -4.97
CA VAL A 362 11.03 -8.04 -5.22
C VAL A 362 11.27 -8.24 -6.71
N TYR A 363 10.47 -9.06 -7.39
CA TYR A 363 10.61 -9.34 -8.83
C TYR A 363 10.44 -8.09 -9.69
N SER A 364 9.52 -7.19 -9.34
CA SER A 364 9.37 -5.92 -10.06
C SER A 364 10.65 -5.08 -10.02
N LYS A 365 11.40 -5.10 -8.89
CA LYS A 365 12.70 -4.39 -8.80
C LYS A 365 13.77 -5.01 -9.67
N ILE A 366 13.75 -6.33 -9.85
CA ILE A 366 14.66 -7.03 -10.78
C ILE A 366 14.36 -6.60 -12.21
N PHE A 367 13.10 -6.63 -12.64
CA PHE A 367 12.72 -6.22 -13.99
C PHE A 367 13.07 -4.75 -14.25
N TYR A 368 12.82 -3.85 -13.31
CA TYR A 368 13.19 -2.44 -13.44
C TYR A 368 14.71 -2.25 -13.50
N SER A 369 15.49 -3.00 -12.71
CA SER A 369 16.96 -2.93 -12.72
C SER A 369 17.59 -3.41 -14.02
N THR A 370 16.87 -4.25 -14.77
CA THR A 370 17.29 -4.77 -16.09
C THR A 370 16.62 -4.04 -17.25
N ASN A 371 15.95 -2.89 -17.01
CA ASN A 371 15.17 -2.10 -17.98
C ASN A 371 14.04 -2.88 -18.67
N ASP A 372 13.56 -3.96 -18.07
CA ASP A 372 12.46 -4.79 -18.59
C ASP A 372 11.11 -4.36 -18.00
N THR A 373 10.69 -3.15 -18.32
CA THR A 373 9.38 -2.63 -17.88
C THR A 373 8.20 -3.35 -18.54
N LYS A 374 8.44 -3.95 -19.72
CA LYS A 374 7.40 -4.67 -20.49
C LYS A 374 6.87 -5.89 -19.71
N THR A 375 7.77 -6.68 -19.11
CA THR A 375 7.37 -7.85 -18.33
C THR A 375 6.51 -7.44 -17.12
N SER A 376 6.89 -6.37 -16.41
CA SER A 376 6.10 -5.85 -15.29
C SER A 376 4.73 -5.33 -15.73
N MET A 377 4.63 -4.65 -16.88
CA MET A 377 3.36 -4.18 -17.42
C MET A 377 2.45 -5.36 -17.82
N ILE A 378 2.97 -6.34 -18.51
CA ILE A 378 2.21 -7.55 -18.90
C ILE A 378 1.72 -8.30 -17.66
N ASP A 379 2.54 -8.39 -16.60
CA ASP A 379 2.13 -9.01 -15.35
C ASP A 379 0.96 -8.27 -14.69
N GLY A 380 0.97 -6.95 -14.70
CA GLY A 380 -0.14 -6.13 -14.23
C GLY A 380 -1.44 -6.43 -14.97
N ILE A 381 -1.39 -6.50 -16.30
CA ILE A 381 -2.56 -6.82 -17.15
C ILE A 381 -3.07 -8.23 -16.86
N ILE A 382 -2.18 -9.23 -16.79
CA ILE A 382 -2.56 -10.62 -16.48
C ILE A 382 -3.17 -10.72 -15.08
N THR A 383 -2.58 -10.02 -14.11
CA THR A 383 -3.10 -9.96 -12.74
C THR A 383 -4.53 -9.41 -12.73
N LEU A 384 -4.76 -8.30 -13.44
CA LEU A 384 -6.10 -7.67 -13.52
C LEU A 384 -7.13 -8.60 -14.16
N LEU A 385 -6.83 -9.15 -15.33
CA LEU A 385 -7.77 -10.01 -16.08
C LEU A 385 -8.07 -11.30 -15.31
N MET A 386 -7.04 -11.92 -14.75
CA MET A 386 -7.20 -13.15 -13.98
C MET A 386 -8.00 -12.91 -12.70
N ASN A 387 -7.72 -11.82 -11.97
CA ASN A 387 -8.46 -11.44 -10.78
C ASN A 387 -9.95 -11.19 -11.12
N LEU A 388 -10.24 -10.46 -12.20
CA LEU A 388 -11.61 -10.22 -12.66
C LEU A 388 -12.37 -11.54 -12.95
N ILE A 389 -11.74 -12.44 -13.70
CA ILE A 389 -12.33 -13.75 -14.04
C ILE A 389 -12.60 -14.57 -12.78
N LEU A 390 -11.62 -14.66 -11.88
CA LEU A 390 -11.76 -15.43 -10.65
C LEU A 390 -12.76 -14.81 -9.68
N ASN A 391 -12.87 -13.48 -9.63
CA ASN A 391 -13.88 -12.78 -8.84
C ASN A 391 -15.29 -13.20 -9.28
N VAL A 392 -15.57 -13.19 -10.59
CA VAL A 392 -16.89 -13.60 -11.13
C VAL A 392 -17.20 -15.07 -10.82
N ILE A 393 -16.19 -15.94 -10.92
CA ILE A 393 -16.36 -17.38 -10.64
C ILE A 393 -16.60 -17.63 -9.15
N PHE A 394 -15.80 -17.02 -8.28
CA PHE A 394 -15.81 -17.38 -6.86
C PHE A 394 -16.84 -16.61 -6.04
N VAL A 395 -17.21 -15.40 -6.45
CA VAL A 395 -18.18 -14.58 -5.71
C VAL A 395 -19.54 -15.29 -5.58
N LYS A 396 -19.96 -15.99 -6.60
CA LYS A 396 -21.25 -16.70 -6.62
C LYS A 396 -21.39 -17.75 -5.52
N ASN A 397 -20.31 -18.49 -5.22
CA ASN A 397 -20.33 -19.61 -4.26
C ASN A 397 -19.74 -19.26 -2.91
N TYR A 398 -18.80 -18.30 -2.87
CA TYR A 398 -18.03 -18.00 -1.66
C TYR A 398 -18.23 -16.55 -1.17
N HIS A 399 -19.09 -15.74 -1.80
CA HIS A 399 -19.39 -14.37 -1.42
C HIS A 399 -18.08 -13.55 -1.23
N TYR A 400 -17.97 -12.75 -0.17
CA TYR A 400 -16.77 -11.94 0.13
C TYR A 400 -15.47 -12.77 0.26
N LYS A 401 -15.58 -14.06 0.72
CA LYS A 401 -14.43 -14.96 0.77
C LYS A 401 -13.90 -15.28 -0.63
N GLY A 402 -14.80 -15.33 -1.61
CA GLY A 402 -14.45 -15.56 -3.02
C GLY A 402 -13.52 -14.49 -3.58
N LEU A 403 -13.75 -13.22 -3.24
CA LEU A 403 -12.91 -12.10 -3.65
C LEU A 403 -11.49 -12.18 -3.04
N ALA A 404 -11.41 -12.47 -1.74
CA ALA A 404 -10.13 -12.66 -1.07
C ALA A 404 -9.34 -13.86 -1.64
N LEU A 405 -10.06 -14.94 -1.99
CA LEU A 405 -9.49 -16.14 -2.60
C LEU A 405 -9.01 -15.87 -4.03
N ALA A 406 -9.80 -15.15 -4.84
CA ALA A 406 -9.44 -14.76 -6.20
C ALA A 406 -8.14 -13.95 -6.21
N THR A 407 -8.04 -12.95 -5.34
CA THR A 407 -6.83 -12.13 -5.19
C THR A 407 -5.62 -12.98 -4.77
N THR A 408 -5.81 -13.91 -3.85
CA THR A 408 -4.75 -14.81 -3.38
C THR A 408 -4.26 -15.75 -4.48
N ILE A 409 -5.17 -16.42 -5.18
CA ILE A 409 -4.83 -17.34 -6.29
C ILE A 409 -4.16 -16.57 -7.42
N THR A 410 -4.67 -15.40 -7.80
CA THR A 410 -4.08 -14.54 -8.82
C THR A 410 -2.64 -14.18 -8.47
N ASN A 411 -2.38 -13.81 -7.22
CA ASN A 411 -1.02 -13.48 -6.78
C ASN A 411 -0.09 -14.70 -6.83
N TRP A 412 -0.56 -15.90 -6.46
CA TRP A 412 0.24 -17.12 -6.56
C TRP A 412 0.58 -17.47 -8.01
N VAL A 413 -0.40 -17.46 -8.91
CA VAL A 413 -0.18 -17.82 -10.33
C VAL A 413 0.77 -16.82 -11.00
N THR A 414 0.56 -15.53 -10.79
CA THR A 414 1.42 -14.49 -11.37
C THR A 414 2.83 -14.49 -10.76
N PHE A 415 2.96 -14.79 -9.47
CA PHE A 415 4.25 -14.97 -8.81
C PHE A 415 5.03 -16.17 -9.39
N ILE A 416 4.38 -17.33 -9.55
CA ILE A 416 5.00 -18.52 -10.17
C ILE A 416 5.43 -18.22 -11.61
N ARG A 417 4.56 -17.55 -12.37
CA ARG A 417 4.90 -17.10 -13.74
C ARG A 417 6.14 -16.22 -13.75
N LEU A 418 6.21 -15.20 -12.90
CA LEU A 418 7.37 -14.30 -12.82
C LEU A 418 8.63 -15.06 -12.38
N SER A 419 8.51 -16.00 -11.43
CA SER A 419 9.62 -16.87 -11.01
C SER A 419 10.22 -17.65 -12.20
N ILE A 420 9.36 -18.22 -13.04
CA ILE A 420 9.80 -18.95 -14.24
C ILE A 420 10.54 -18.01 -15.22
N ILE A 421 9.99 -16.81 -15.43
CA ILE A 421 10.62 -15.82 -16.34
C ILE A 421 11.99 -15.38 -15.81
N ILE A 422 12.11 -15.10 -14.51
CA ILE A 422 13.38 -14.69 -13.89
C ILE A 422 14.40 -15.82 -13.99
N ASN A 423 14.02 -17.05 -13.64
CA ASN A 423 14.94 -18.20 -13.70
C ASN A 423 15.49 -18.44 -15.10
N LYS A 424 14.66 -18.28 -16.14
CA LYS A 424 15.11 -18.34 -17.53
C LYS A 424 16.07 -17.20 -17.90
N LYS A 425 15.80 -15.98 -17.41
CA LYS A 425 16.60 -14.78 -17.72
C LYS A 425 17.95 -14.79 -17.02
N VAL A 426 17.99 -15.28 -15.79
CA VAL A 426 19.19 -15.30 -14.92
C VAL A 426 19.99 -16.61 -15.08
N LYS A 427 19.48 -17.60 -15.82
CA LYS A 427 20.12 -18.91 -16.06
C LYS A 427 20.50 -19.66 -14.78
N ILE A 428 19.61 -19.66 -13.78
CA ILE A 428 19.83 -20.41 -12.54
C ILE A 428 19.78 -21.91 -12.85
N ILE A 429 20.78 -22.67 -12.36
CA ILE A 429 20.87 -24.11 -12.57
C ILE A 429 19.72 -24.80 -11.77
N PHE A 430 18.95 -25.66 -12.44
CA PHE A 430 17.77 -26.31 -11.87
C PHE A 430 18.04 -27.07 -10.55
N SER A 431 19.21 -27.70 -10.40
CA SER A 431 19.60 -28.39 -9.16
C SER A 431 19.82 -27.45 -7.97
N GLU A 432 20.35 -26.25 -8.20
CA GLU A 432 20.46 -25.22 -7.16
C GLU A 432 19.11 -24.63 -6.79
N TYR A 433 18.23 -24.48 -7.78
CA TYR A 433 16.84 -24.07 -7.53
C TYR A 433 16.09 -25.05 -6.62
N LEU A 434 16.24 -26.38 -6.85
CA LEU A 434 15.61 -27.40 -5.98
C LEU A 434 16.16 -27.38 -4.54
N LYS A 435 17.47 -27.20 -4.36
CA LYS A 435 18.06 -27.06 -3.01
C LYS A 435 17.51 -25.84 -2.25
N LYS A 436 17.27 -24.73 -2.97
CA LYS A 436 16.70 -23.50 -2.39
C LYS A 436 15.25 -23.70 -2.01
N ILE A 437 14.44 -24.35 -2.85
CA ILE A 437 13.06 -24.74 -2.49
C ILE A 437 13.05 -25.56 -1.21
N GLY A 438 13.94 -26.54 -1.06
CA GLY A 438 14.07 -27.34 0.16
C GLY A 438 14.28 -26.50 1.43
N SER A 439 15.12 -25.46 1.36
CA SER A 439 15.32 -24.56 2.51
C SER A 439 14.10 -23.70 2.84
N HIS A 440 13.37 -23.25 1.83
CA HIS A 440 12.12 -22.49 2.05
C HIS A 440 11.02 -23.39 2.62
N LEU A 441 10.96 -24.68 2.19
CA LEU A 441 10.07 -25.68 2.77
C LEU A 441 10.39 -25.95 4.24
N GLN A 442 11.68 -25.96 4.63
CA GLN A 442 12.06 -26.07 6.04
C GLN A 442 11.56 -24.89 6.86
N VAL A 443 11.75 -23.65 6.38
CA VAL A 443 11.22 -22.45 7.04
C VAL A 443 9.70 -22.52 7.16
N PHE A 444 9.02 -22.98 6.12
CA PHE A 444 7.57 -23.18 6.10
C PHE A 444 7.14 -24.22 7.15
N ALA A 445 7.77 -25.38 7.16
CA ALA A 445 7.45 -26.46 8.11
C ALA A 445 7.69 -26.03 9.57
N VAL A 446 8.83 -25.41 9.86
CA VAL A 446 9.14 -24.90 11.20
C VAL A 446 8.13 -23.84 11.63
N SER A 447 7.79 -22.90 10.74
CA SER A 447 6.77 -21.87 11.03
C SER A 447 5.41 -22.49 11.35
N ALA A 448 4.96 -23.46 10.52
CA ALA A 448 3.70 -24.15 10.72
C ALA A 448 3.66 -24.88 12.05
N ILE A 449 4.68 -25.69 12.36
CA ILE A 449 4.74 -26.50 13.58
C ILE A 449 4.77 -25.61 14.82
N VAL A 450 5.68 -24.62 14.87
CA VAL A 450 5.84 -23.73 16.02
C VAL A 450 4.54 -22.98 16.29
N LEU A 451 3.89 -22.43 15.25
CA LEU A 451 2.68 -21.63 15.42
C LEU A 451 1.43 -22.48 15.66
N LEU A 452 1.36 -23.71 15.17
CA LEU A 452 0.30 -24.65 15.53
C LEU A 452 0.37 -25.05 17.01
N ILE A 453 1.56 -25.39 17.50
CA ILE A 453 1.78 -25.71 18.91
C ILE A 453 1.49 -24.47 19.78
N SER A 454 1.99 -23.31 19.37
CA SER A 454 1.72 -22.05 20.05
C SER A 454 0.21 -21.75 20.13
N LYS A 455 -0.52 -21.95 19.03
CA LYS A 455 -1.97 -21.74 19.00
C LYS A 455 -2.73 -22.72 19.88
N PHE A 456 -2.30 -23.97 19.91
CA PHE A 456 -2.88 -24.98 20.79
C PHE A 456 -2.69 -24.60 22.27
N ILE A 457 -1.48 -24.22 22.66
CA ILE A 457 -1.15 -23.76 24.02
C ILE A 457 -1.96 -22.50 24.36
N PHE A 458 -2.01 -21.53 23.45
CA PHE A 458 -2.77 -20.29 23.61
C PHE A 458 -4.24 -20.58 23.93
N ASN A 459 -4.88 -21.39 23.10
CA ASN A 459 -6.29 -21.73 23.28
C ASN A 459 -6.57 -22.52 24.57
N LYS A 460 -5.62 -23.35 25.04
CA LYS A 460 -5.77 -24.19 26.22
C LYS A 460 -5.60 -23.40 27.54
N PHE A 461 -4.68 -22.44 27.57
CA PHE A 461 -4.27 -21.77 28.81
C PHE A 461 -4.71 -20.32 28.92
N ILE A 462 -5.18 -19.71 27.83
CA ILE A 462 -5.56 -18.30 27.82
C ILE A 462 -7.04 -18.18 27.44
N GLU A 463 -7.86 -17.77 28.40
CA GLU A 463 -9.26 -17.38 28.16
C GLU A 463 -9.34 -16.00 27.51
N PHE A 464 -8.80 -15.89 26.29
CA PHE A 464 -8.56 -14.64 25.59
C PHE A 464 -9.79 -13.72 25.53
N TYR A 465 -10.96 -14.30 25.32
CA TYR A 465 -12.20 -13.52 25.12
C TYR A 465 -12.71 -12.85 26.40
N ASN A 466 -12.41 -13.41 27.54
CA ASN A 466 -12.81 -12.89 28.87
C ASN A 466 -11.89 -11.78 29.39
N LEU A 467 -10.74 -11.57 28.74
CA LEU A 467 -9.75 -10.58 29.15
C LEU A 467 -10.13 -9.16 28.69
N ASN A 468 -9.67 -8.16 29.44
CA ASN A 468 -9.69 -6.78 28.98
C ASN A 468 -8.65 -6.55 27.85
N LEU A 469 -8.73 -5.41 27.17
CA LEU A 469 -7.89 -5.14 25.99
C LEU A 469 -6.39 -5.18 26.30
N LEU A 470 -5.97 -4.64 27.44
CA LEU A 470 -4.54 -4.62 27.81
C LEU A 470 -4.01 -6.02 28.06
N ALA A 471 -4.80 -6.86 28.76
CA ALA A 471 -4.44 -8.26 28.98
C ALA A 471 -4.45 -9.08 27.68
N LYS A 472 -5.39 -8.82 26.77
CA LYS A 472 -5.39 -9.40 25.41
C LYS A 472 -4.10 -9.08 24.65
N LEU A 473 -3.71 -7.81 24.63
CA LEU A 473 -2.48 -7.34 23.99
C LEU A 473 -1.25 -7.96 24.64
N PHE A 474 -1.16 -7.93 25.97
CA PHE A 474 -0.01 -8.48 26.71
C PHE A 474 0.19 -9.96 26.41
N ASN A 475 -0.85 -10.76 26.61
CA ASN A 475 -0.78 -12.20 26.37
C ASN A 475 -0.48 -12.53 24.90
N PHE A 476 -1.09 -11.81 23.95
CA PHE A 476 -0.80 -12.00 22.54
C PHE A 476 0.66 -11.68 22.21
N ILE A 477 1.18 -10.52 22.64
CA ILE A 477 2.58 -10.14 22.42
C ILE A 477 3.54 -11.16 23.07
N LEU A 478 3.28 -11.57 24.28
CA LEU A 478 4.12 -12.56 24.98
C LEU A 478 4.22 -13.88 24.19
N VAL A 479 3.07 -14.41 23.76
CA VAL A 479 3.02 -15.65 22.97
C VAL A 479 3.72 -15.46 21.62
N MET A 480 3.56 -14.32 20.95
CA MET A 480 4.24 -14.03 19.70
C MET A 480 5.77 -13.92 19.89
N LEU A 481 6.25 -13.28 20.96
CA LEU A 481 7.68 -13.19 21.26
C LEU A 481 8.30 -14.56 21.55
N ILE A 482 7.62 -15.39 22.34
CA ILE A 482 8.08 -16.76 22.62
C ILE A 482 8.11 -17.59 21.33
N SER A 483 7.05 -17.52 20.53
CA SER A 483 6.98 -18.24 19.24
C SER A 483 8.05 -17.79 18.27
N ALA A 484 8.31 -16.48 18.17
CA ALA A 484 9.37 -15.92 17.35
C ALA A 484 10.76 -16.38 17.82
N PHE A 485 11.02 -16.38 19.14
CA PHE A 485 12.27 -16.87 19.70
C PHE A 485 12.51 -18.35 19.35
N ILE A 486 11.51 -19.20 19.56
CA ILE A 486 11.59 -20.63 19.24
C ILE A 486 11.81 -20.82 17.73
N PHE A 487 11.06 -20.08 16.89
CA PHE A 487 11.21 -20.14 15.46
C PHE A 487 12.63 -19.79 15.00
N PHE A 488 13.16 -18.64 15.44
CA PHE A 488 14.50 -18.21 15.04
C PHE A 488 15.59 -19.13 15.59
N ALA A 489 15.42 -19.68 16.78
CA ALA A 489 16.33 -20.66 17.35
C ALA A 489 16.38 -21.96 16.50
N LEU A 490 15.21 -22.50 16.14
CA LEU A 490 15.13 -23.71 15.31
C LEU A 490 15.67 -23.47 13.89
N VAL A 491 15.32 -22.36 13.26
CA VAL A 491 15.84 -22.03 11.93
C VAL A 491 17.35 -21.80 11.97
N TYR A 492 17.88 -21.19 13.03
CA TYR A 492 19.33 -21.03 13.21
C TYR A 492 20.03 -22.39 13.36
N LEU A 493 19.46 -23.34 14.10
CA LEU A 493 20.02 -24.70 14.24
C LEU A 493 20.02 -25.46 12.90
N ILE A 494 18.93 -25.36 12.14
CA ILE A 494 18.77 -26.07 10.87
C ILE A 494 19.58 -25.44 9.73
N GLN A 495 19.66 -24.08 9.68
CA GLN A 495 20.24 -23.33 8.56
C GLN A 495 21.40 -22.41 8.99
N ARG A 496 22.22 -22.85 9.95
CA ARG A 496 23.29 -22.05 10.58
C ARG A 496 24.19 -21.34 9.56
N ASP A 497 24.64 -22.05 8.54
CA ASP A 497 25.60 -21.47 7.57
C ASP A 497 24.96 -20.40 6.68
N LYS A 498 23.69 -20.58 6.31
CA LYS A 498 22.92 -19.61 5.54
C LYS A 498 22.68 -18.33 6.34
N ILE A 499 22.27 -18.44 7.60
CA ILE A 499 22.05 -17.26 8.46
C ILE A 499 23.34 -16.48 8.65
N LYS A 500 24.49 -17.17 8.83
CA LYS A 500 25.79 -16.52 8.89
C LYS A 500 26.14 -15.77 7.61
N SER A 501 25.80 -16.32 6.44
CA SER A 501 26.04 -15.65 5.15
C SER A 501 25.17 -14.39 4.98
N LEU A 502 23.89 -14.46 5.37
CA LEU A 502 22.97 -13.31 5.38
C LEU A 502 23.45 -12.20 6.34
N TYR A 503 23.91 -12.58 7.54
CA TYR A 503 24.46 -11.64 8.51
C TYR A 503 25.71 -10.91 7.99
N ARG A 504 26.64 -11.64 7.34
CA ARG A 504 27.83 -11.04 6.70
C ARG A 504 27.45 -10.05 5.61
N MET A 505 26.44 -10.34 4.80
CA MET A 505 25.94 -9.42 3.77
C MET A 505 25.46 -8.11 4.37
N ILE A 506 24.63 -8.18 5.44
CA ILE A 506 24.11 -6.99 6.12
C ILE A 506 25.25 -6.16 6.76
N ARG A 507 26.24 -6.81 7.30
CA ARG A 507 27.40 -6.15 7.91
C ARG A 507 28.32 -5.49 6.89
N ASN A 508 28.61 -6.16 5.78
CA ASN A 508 29.52 -5.65 4.74
C ASN A 508 28.92 -4.50 3.91
N ASN A 509 27.59 -4.35 3.91
CA ASN A 509 26.93 -3.20 3.28
C ASN A 509 26.87 -1.96 4.20
N LYS A 510 27.40 -2.03 5.44
CA LYS A 510 27.51 -0.89 6.36
C LYS A 510 28.88 -0.16 6.27
N THR A 511 29.86 -0.74 5.60
CA THR A 511 31.14 -0.12 5.22
C THR A 511 31.09 0.39 3.80
#